data_c72fc131f8b5577e626d4f9f09a11d42
#
_entry.id   c72fc131f8b5577e626d4f9f09a11d42
#
_cell.length_a   1.000
_cell.length_b   1.000
_cell.length_c   1.000
_cell.angle_alpha   90.00
_cell.angle_beta   90.00
_cell.angle_gamma   90.00
#
_symmetry.space_group_name_H-M   'P 1'
#
loop_
_entity.id
_entity.type
_entity.pdbx_description
1 polymer ?
#
loop_
_entity_poly.entity_id
_entity_poly.type
_entity_poly.pdbx_seq_one_letter_code
_entity_poly.pdbx_strand_id
1 'polypeptide(L)'
;MNPLSHFIDQLKLKLILRFILINKDIIEAFSMLAKEKDIDRTNLSTIIEDIFMTLIHKKYGEERDNFSVIVNMEKGEIEIYQEMTVVDNVTDSIVEIHIDEAKIEYDDLEVGDAYVNILSPESFGRRLINTAKQHMVQKIRDIERQSVFDEFSTKIG
;
A
#
# COMPACT_ATOMS: atom_id res chain seq x y z
N MET A 1 7.37 -34.89 12.94
CA MET A 1 7.38 -33.43 13.08
C MET A 1 8.77 -32.90 12.98
N ASN A 2 9.05 -32.05 12.01
CA ASN A 2 10.36 -31.47 11.82
C ASN A 2 10.44 -30.18 12.68
N PRO A 3 11.37 -30.05 13.66
CA PRO A 3 11.49 -28.85 14.47
C PRO A 3 11.78 -27.60 13.66
N LEU A 4 12.36 -27.75 12.46
CA LEU A 4 12.63 -26.66 11.53
C LEU A 4 11.33 -26.08 10.93
N SER A 5 10.36 -26.93 10.60
CA SER A 5 9.06 -26.49 10.06
C SER A 5 8.27 -25.70 11.09
N HIS A 6 8.28 -26.16 12.36
CA HIS A 6 7.64 -25.43 13.46
C HIS A 6 8.28 -24.06 13.72
N PHE A 7 9.61 -23.97 13.63
CA PHE A 7 10.35 -22.71 13.76
C PHE A 7 10.01 -21.73 12.61
N ILE A 8 9.94 -22.23 11.37
CA ILE A 8 9.55 -21.43 10.19
C ILE A 8 8.11 -20.93 10.32
N ASP A 9 7.17 -21.77 10.80
CA ASP A 9 5.79 -21.40 11.02
C ASP A 9 5.64 -20.33 12.11
N GLN A 10 6.42 -20.42 13.18
CA GLN A 10 6.46 -19.42 14.23
C GLN A 10 7.03 -18.08 13.73
N LEU A 11 8.06 -18.11 12.89
CA LEU A 11 8.61 -16.90 12.24
C LEU A 11 7.60 -16.25 11.28
N LYS A 12 6.92 -17.06 10.45
CA LYS A 12 5.86 -16.57 9.56
C LYS A 12 4.73 -15.92 10.35
N LEU A 13 4.28 -16.58 11.43
CA LEU A 13 3.24 -16.04 12.29
C LEU A 13 3.65 -14.72 12.94
N LYS A 14 4.89 -14.61 13.45
CA LYS A 14 5.42 -13.35 14.00
C LYS A 14 5.48 -12.24 12.97
N LEU A 15 5.90 -12.55 11.74
CA LEU A 15 5.95 -11.58 10.64
C LEU A 15 4.53 -11.12 10.25
N ILE A 16 3.58 -12.04 10.16
CA ILE A 16 2.17 -11.72 9.86
C ILE A 16 1.57 -10.84 10.96
N LEU A 17 1.77 -11.18 12.23
CA LEU A 17 1.28 -10.38 13.36
C LEU A 17 1.91 -8.98 13.38
N ARG A 18 3.21 -8.88 13.10
CA ARG A 18 3.90 -7.60 13.00
C ARG A 18 3.38 -6.76 11.83
N PHE A 19 3.11 -7.38 10.70
CA PHE A 19 2.50 -6.76 9.53
C PHE A 19 1.12 -6.18 9.85
N ILE A 20 0.24 -6.96 10.48
CA ILE A 20 -1.10 -6.52 10.89
C ILE A 20 -1.03 -5.34 11.87
N LEU A 21 -0.13 -5.39 12.86
CA LEU A 21 0.04 -4.32 13.84
C LEU A 21 0.49 -3.01 13.21
N ILE A 22 1.44 -3.05 12.26
CA ILE A 22 1.94 -1.84 11.61
C ILE A 22 0.88 -1.20 10.71
N ASN A 23 0.15 -1.98 9.94
CA ASN A 23 -0.94 -1.47 9.12
C ASN A 23 -2.01 -0.80 9.99
N LYS A 24 -2.37 -1.43 11.10
CA LYS A 24 -3.32 -0.89 12.05
C LYS A 24 -2.84 0.43 12.66
N ASP A 25 -1.57 0.52 13.08
CA ASP A 25 -0.98 1.73 13.63
C ASP A 25 -0.96 2.89 12.63
N ILE A 26 -0.69 2.61 11.34
CA ILE A 26 -0.71 3.61 10.27
C ILE A 26 -2.13 4.13 10.07
N ILE A 27 -3.11 3.27 9.95
CA ILE A 27 -4.51 3.64 9.73
C ILE A 27 -5.05 4.38 10.95
N GLU A 28 -4.73 3.95 12.16
CA GLU A 28 -5.14 4.63 13.39
C GLU A 28 -4.57 6.05 13.46
N ALA A 29 -3.28 6.22 13.17
CA ALA A 29 -2.66 7.55 13.13
C ALA A 29 -3.32 8.47 12.08
N PHE A 30 -3.62 7.94 10.89
CA PHE A 30 -4.30 8.72 9.86
C PHE A 30 -5.76 9.01 10.22
N SER A 31 -6.45 8.07 10.87
CA SER A 31 -7.82 8.27 11.35
C SER A 31 -7.91 9.34 12.41
N MET A 32 -6.93 9.42 13.31
CA MET A 32 -6.85 10.50 14.30
C MET A 32 -6.68 11.87 13.65
N LEU A 33 -5.76 11.99 12.68
CA LEU A 33 -5.56 13.23 11.92
C LEU A 33 -6.81 13.64 11.15
N ALA A 34 -7.48 12.70 10.51
CA ALA A 34 -8.71 12.97 9.76
C ALA A 34 -9.86 13.42 10.67
N LYS A 35 -9.98 12.84 11.86
CA LYS A 35 -11.00 13.22 12.86
C LYS A 35 -10.80 14.65 13.37
N GLU A 36 -9.55 15.05 13.59
CA GLU A 36 -9.24 16.44 13.98
C GLU A 36 -9.61 17.45 12.90
N LYS A 37 -9.72 17.03 11.65
CA LYS A 37 -9.94 17.87 10.46
C LYS A 37 -11.29 17.65 9.79
N ASP A 38 -12.18 16.88 10.43
CA ASP A 38 -13.54 16.58 9.93
C ASP A 38 -13.58 15.94 8.53
N ILE A 39 -12.61 15.06 8.25
CA ILE A 39 -12.51 14.29 7.00
C ILE A 39 -13.24 12.95 7.21
N ASP A 40 -14.16 12.62 6.29
CA ASP A 40 -14.87 11.35 6.34
C ASP A 40 -13.97 10.15 5.97
N ARG A 41 -14.42 8.93 6.32
CA ARG A 41 -13.65 7.71 6.11
C ARG A 41 -13.38 7.37 4.65
N THR A 42 -14.30 7.70 3.75
CA THR A 42 -14.16 7.41 2.32
C THR A 42 -13.09 8.30 1.71
N ASN A 43 -13.13 9.58 2.01
CA ASN A 43 -12.09 10.50 1.60
C ASN A 43 -10.74 10.14 2.20
N LEU A 44 -10.70 9.67 3.46
CA LEU A 44 -9.47 9.24 4.11
C LEU A 44 -8.84 8.02 3.40
N SER A 45 -9.62 6.99 3.02
CA SER A 45 -9.08 5.83 2.31
C SER A 45 -8.44 6.25 0.98
N THR A 46 -9.12 7.08 0.20
CA THR A 46 -8.60 7.60 -1.06
C THR A 46 -7.31 8.41 -0.87
N ILE A 47 -7.24 9.25 0.17
CA ILE A 47 -6.02 9.99 0.49
C ILE A 47 -4.85 9.06 0.83
N ILE A 48 -5.10 7.99 1.59
CA ILE A 48 -4.08 7.00 1.94
C ILE A 48 -3.61 6.24 0.68
N GLU A 49 -4.54 5.82 -0.17
CA GLU A 49 -4.25 5.16 -1.45
C GLU A 49 -3.36 6.05 -2.33
N ASP A 50 -3.72 7.31 -2.52
CA ASP A 50 -2.94 8.29 -3.29
C ASP A 50 -1.53 8.50 -2.73
N ILE A 51 -1.39 8.55 -1.42
CA ILE A 51 -0.09 8.70 -0.76
C ILE A 51 0.78 7.49 -1.05
N PHE A 52 0.25 6.27 -0.89
CA PHE A 52 1.02 5.06 -1.16
C PHE A 52 1.35 4.92 -2.64
N MET A 53 0.45 5.27 -3.56
CA MET A 53 0.74 5.31 -5.00
C MET A 53 1.87 6.30 -5.31
N THR A 54 1.87 7.48 -4.70
CA THR A 54 2.96 8.45 -4.84
C THR A 54 4.30 7.88 -4.36
N LEU A 55 4.31 7.15 -3.25
CA LEU A 55 5.52 6.50 -2.73
C LEU A 55 6.00 5.35 -3.64
N ILE A 56 5.09 4.59 -4.21
CA ILE A 56 5.36 3.53 -5.19
C ILE A 56 6.03 4.13 -6.44
N HIS A 57 5.42 5.15 -7.02
CA HIS A 57 5.97 5.85 -8.18
C HIS A 57 7.36 6.45 -7.89
N LYS A 58 7.57 6.99 -6.70
CA LYS A 58 8.88 7.49 -6.29
C LYS A 58 9.94 6.38 -6.16
N LYS A 59 9.54 5.17 -5.77
CA LYS A 59 10.45 4.03 -5.58
C LYS A 59 10.74 3.29 -6.88
N TYR A 60 9.71 3.08 -7.71
CA TYR A 60 9.77 2.19 -8.87
C TYR A 60 9.73 2.92 -10.22
N GLY A 61 9.34 4.19 -10.26
CA GLY A 61 9.18 5.03 -11.45
C GLY A 61 7.74 5.47 -11.68
N GLU A 62 7.56 6.68 -12.23
CA GLU A 62 6.24 7.29 -12.46
C GLU A 62 5.43 6.59 -13.56
N GLU A 63 6.10 5.91 -14.48
CA GLU A 63 5.51 5.16 -15.60
C GLU A 63 5.04 3.75 -15.24
N ARG A 64 5.12 3.36 -13.96
CA ARG A 64 4.73 2.03 -13.49
C ARG A 64 3.24 2.02 -13.14
N ASP A 65 2.46 1.33 -13.96
CA ASP A 65 1.00 1.17 -13.83
C ASP A 65 0.56 -0.19 -13.28
N ASN A 66 1.54 -1.06 -12.97
CA ASN A 66 1.31 -2.42 -12.49
C ASN A 66 1.16 -2.54 -10.97
N PHE A 67 0.88 -1.42 -10.30
CA PHE A 67 0.62 -1.39 -8.85
C PHE A 67 -0.78 -0.89 -8.56
N SER A 68 -1.38 -1.45 -7.50
CA SER A 68 -2.62 -0.93 -6.93
C SER A 68 -2.55 -0.95 -5.40
N VAL A 69 -3.25 -0.03 -4.78
CA VAL A 69 -3.32 0.09 -3.31
C VAL A 69 -4.78 0.01 -2.91
N ILE A 70 -5.08 -0.85 -1.95
CA ILE A 70 -6.42 -0.99 -1.38
C ILE A 70 -6.34 -0.74 0.12
N VAL A 71 -7.17 0.15 0.61
CA VAL A 71 -7.26 0.49 2.03
C VAL A 71 -8.59 0.03 2.60
N ASN A 72 -8.56 -0.91 3.53
CA ASN A 72 -9.71 -1.36 4.28
C ASN A 72 -9.74 -0.67 5.64
N MET A 73 -10.52 0.39 5.75
CA MET A 73 -10.64 1.19 6.98
C MET A 73 -11.32 0.45 8.14
N GLU A 74 -12.14 -0.57 7.85
CA GLU A 74 -12.85 -1.34 8.88
C GLU A 74 -11.92 -2.35 9.54
N LYS A 75 -11.12 -3.03 8.73
CA LYS A 75 -10.13 -4.01 9.21
C LYS A 75 -8.83 -3.38 9.68
N GLY A 76 -8.56 -2.14 9.27
CA GLY A 76 -7.28 -1.49 9.52
C GLY A 76 -6.15 -2.09 8.68
N GLU A 77 -6.43 -2.41 7.41
CA GLU A 77 -5.50 -3.07 6.50
C GLU A 77 -5.19 -2.19 5.29
N ILE A 78 -3.92 -2.20 4.89
CA ILE A 78 -3.43 -1.60 3.65
C ILE A 78 -2.77 -2.71 2.85
N GLU A 79 -3.27 -2.97 1.67
CA GLU A 79 -2.75 -3.98 0.75
C GLU A 79 -2.20 -3.30 -0.50
N ILE A 80 -0.99 -3.65 -0.87
CA ILE A 80 -0.33 -3.15 -2.07
C ILE A 80 -0.13 -4.35 -2.99
N TYR A 81 -0.75 -4.32 -4.14
CA TYR A 81 -0.67 -5.35 -5.15
C TYR A 81 0.28 -4.90 -6.26
N GLN A 82 1.17 -5.80 -6.64
CA GLN A 82 2.05 -5.65 -7.78
C GLN A 82 1.69 -6.75 -8.78
N GLU A 83 1.15 -6.34 -9.92
CA GLU A 83 0.86 -7.27 -11.02
C GLU A 83 2.12 -7.53 -11.83
N MET A 84 2.40 -8.81 -12.07
CA MET A 84 3.58 -9.28 -12.80
C MET A 84 3.17 -10.33 -13.82
N THR A 85 3.99 -10.52 -14.85
CA THR A 85 3.82 -11.57 -15.83
C THR A 85 4.84 -12.67 -15.59
N VAL A 86 4.40 -13.93 -15.62
CA VAL A 86 5.27 -15.09 -15.51
C VAL A 86 6.06 -15.28 -16.79
N VAL A 87 7.39 -15.35 -16.70
CA VAL A 87 8.30 -15.47 -17.84
C VAL A 87 9.39 -16.53 -17.61
N ASP A 88 9.99 -17.03 -18.68
CA ASP A 88 11.17 -17.90 -18.62
C ASP A 88 12.46 -17.12 -18.35
N ASN A 89 12.53 -15.87 -18.84
CA ASN A 89 13.70 -15.01 -18.66
C ASN A 89 13.23 -13.63 -18.22
N VAL A 90 13.57 -13.24 -17.00
CA VAL A 90 13.22 -11.94 -16.44
C VAL A 90 14.11 -10.86 -17.05
N THR A 91 13.49 -9.89 -17.71
CA THR A 91 14.15 -8.69 -18.23
C THR A 91 13.92 -7.47 -17.35
N ASP A 92 12.76 -7.39 -16.74
CA ASP A 92 12.38 -6.34 -15.79
C ASP A 92 11.68 -6.96 -14.57
N SER A 93 12.42 -7.08 -13.46
CA SER A 93 11.94 -7.68 -12.21
C SER A 93 10.79 -6.93 -11.51
N ILE A 94 10.36 -5.78 -12.04
CA ILE A 94 9.22 -5.03 -11.49
C ILE A 94 7.91 -5.48 -12.12
N VAL A 95 7.94 -5.94 -13.37
CA VAL A 95 6.75 -6.37 -14.13
C VAL A 95 6.79 -7.85 -14.52
N GLU A 96 7.90 -8.55 -14.26
CA GLU A 96 8.11 -9.95 -14.62
C GLU A 96 8.59 -10.77 -13.43
N ILE A 97 8.14 -12.02 -13.35
CA ILE A 97 8.59 -13.02 -12.38
C ILE A 97 8.99 -14.31 -13.12
N HIS A 98 10.08 -14.96 -12.68
CA HIS A 98 10.49 -16.23 -13.25
C HIS A 98 9.51 -17.35 -12.89
N ILE A 99 9.23 -18.23 -13.85
CA ILE A 99 8.28 -19.35 -13.68
C ILE A 99 8.58 -20.22 -12.45
N ASP A 100 9.85 -20.48 -12.15
CA ASP A 100 10.22 -21.29 -10.99
C ASP A 100 9.89 -20.59 -9.65
N GLU A 101 10.01 -19.26 -9.59
CA GLU A 101 9.62 -18.49 -8.41
C GLU A 101 8.11 -18.43 -8.27
N ALA A 102 7.39 -18.18 -9.35
CA ALA A 102 5.92 -18.14 -9.34
C ALA A 102 5.30 -19.47 -8.90
N LYS A 103 5.89 -20.59 -9.32
CA LYS A 103 5.44 -21.94 -8.96
C LYS A 103 5.68 -22.33 -7.50
N ILE A 104 6.51 -21.60 -6.76
CA ILE A 104 6.65 -21.83 -5.32
C ILE A 104 5.35 -21.54 -4.59
N GLU A 105 4.58 -20.56 -5.08
CA GLU A 105 3.35 -20.13 -4.46
C GLU A 105 2.10 -20.72 -5.14
N TYR A 106 2.16 -20.83 -6.47
CA TYR A 106 1.07 -21.37 -7.30
C TYR A 106 1.65 -22.34 -8.32
N ASP A 107 1.52 -23.63 -8.11
CA ASP A 107 2.16 -24.71 -8.88
C ASP A 107 1.57 -24.91 -10.28
N ASP A 108 0.38 -24.39 -10.54
CA ASP A 108 -0.37 -24.47 -11.79
C ASP A 108 -0.09 -23.33 -12.79
N LEU A 109 0.75 -22.35 -12.43
CA LEU A 109 1.07 -21.22 -13.31
C LEU A 109 1.93 -21.65 -14.51
N GLU A 110 1.67 -21.01 -15.65
CA GLU A 110 2.40 -21.15 -16.90
C GLU A 110 3.03 -19.81 -17.34
N VAL A 111 3.98 -19.89 -18.27
CA VAL A 111 4.58 -18.69 -18.88
C VAL A 111 3.50 -17.88 -19.61
N GLY A 112 3.42 -16.59 -19.31
CA GLY A 112 2.40 -15.67 -19.84
C GLY A 112 1.24 -15.42 -18.87
N ASP A 113 1.14 -16.20 -17.80
CA ASP A 113 0.10 -15.97 -16.79
C ASP A 113 0.36 -14.71 -15.95
N ALA A 114 -0.71 -14.14 -15.42
CA ALA A 114 -0.61 -13.06 -14.46
C ALA A 114 -0.27 -13.61 -13.06
N TYR A 115 0.66 -12.96 -12.41
CA TYR A 115 1.04 -13.21 -11.01
C TYR A 115 0.82 -11.94 -10.20
N VAL A 116 0.23 -12.07 -9.03
CA VAL A 116 0.00 -10.93 -8.13
C VAL A 116 0.85 -11.09 -6.88
N ASN A 117 1.81 -10.20 -6.72
CA ASN A 117 2.65 -10.12 -5.54
C ASN A 117 2.04 -9.12 -4.54
N ILE A 118 1.86 -9.54 -3.30
CA ILE A 118 1.34 -8.69 -2.23
C ILE A 118 2.51 -8.09 -1.46
N LEU A 119 2.66 -6.78 -1.56
CA LEU A 119 3.71 -6.04 -0.88
C LEU A 119 3.23 -5.52 0.48
N SER A 120 4.08 -5.67 1.48
CA SER A 120 3.86 -5.04 2.78
C SER A 120 4.20 -3.55 2.72
N PRO A 121 3.40 -2.64 3.33
CA PRO A 121 3.79 -1.25 3.54
C PRO A 121 5.14 -1.10 4.23
N GLU A 122 5.52 -2.04 5.11
CA GLU A 122 6.86 -2.08 5.74
C GLU A 122 8.01 -2.22 4.74
N SER A 123 7.77 -2.86 3.58
CA SER A 123 8.79 -3.02 2.54
C SER A 123 9.30 -1.69 2.00
N PHE A 124 8.52 -0.61 2.19
CA PHE A 124 8.91 0.76 1.86
C PHE A 124 9.78 1.42 2.92
N GLY A 125 9.93 0.80 4.10
CA GLY A 125 10.76 1.28 5.21
C GLY A 125 10.15 2.44 6.00
N ARG A 126 10.66 2.64 7.24
CA ARG A 126 10.16 3.67 8.16
C ARG A 126 10.25 5.10 7.60
N ARG A 127 11.27 5.38 6.81
CA ARG A 127 11.46 6.71 6.20
C ARG A 127 10.31 7.06 5.26
N LEU A 128 9.87 6.09 4.44
CA LEU A 128 8.77 6.30 3.51
C LEU A 128 7.43 6.42 4.24
N ILE A 129 7.21 5.65 5.32
CA ILE A 129 6.02 5.78 6.16
C ILE A 129 5.95 7.16 6.84
N ASN A 130 7.08 7.69 7.33
CA ASN A 130 7.13 9.05 7.88
C ASN A 130 6.85 10.10 6.80
N THR A 131 7.37 9.90 5.58
CA THR A 131 7.05 10.75 4.43
C THR A 131 5.56 10.69 4.09
N ALA A 132 4.93 9.50 4.17
CA ALA A 132 3.50 9.34 3.98
C ALA A 132 2.69 10.17 5.00
N LYS A 133 3.08 10.16 6.27
CA LYS A 133 2.44 11.00 7.30
C LYS A 133 2.55 12.49 6.99
N GLN A 134 3.69 12.95 6.50
CA GLN A 134 3.90 14.35 6.10
C GLN A 134 3.04 14.73 4.89
N HIS A 135 2.95 13.86 3.89
CA HIS A 135 2.07 14.03 2.73
C HIS A 135 0.59 14.06 3.14
N MET A 136 0.19 13.25 4.11
CA MET A 136 -1.16 13.27 4.67
C MET A 136 -1.50 14.64 5.26
N VAL A 137 -0.63 15.19 6.10
CA VAL A 137 -0.83 16.53 6.68
C VAL A 137 -0.95 17.60 5.59
N GLN A 138 -0.12 17.51 4.53
CA GLN A 138 -0.19 18.45 3.42
C GLN A 138 -1.49 18.32 2.61
N LYS A 139 -1.90 17.10 2.28
CA LYS A 139 -3.17 16.83 1.58
C LYS A 139 -4.38 17.36 2.36
N ILE A 140 -4.40 17.17 3.67
CA ILE A 140 -5.46 17.72 4.54
C ILE A 140 -5.51 19.24 4.48
N ARG A 141 -4.35 19.90 4.55
CA ARG A 141 -4.28 21.38 4.42
C ARG A 141 -4.79 21.88 3.07
N ASP A 142 -4.49 21.16 2.00
CA ASP A 142 -4.91 21.52 0.65
C ASP A 142 -6.45 21.40 0.52
N ILE A 143 -7.06 20.36 1.09
CA ILE A 143 -8.51 20.18 1.16
C ILE A 143 -9.16 21.32 1.97
N GLU A 144 -8.60 21.68 3.13
CA GLU A 144 -9.09 22.79 3.95
C GLU A 144 -9.06 24.12 3.18
N ARG A 145 -7.98 24.41 2.47
CA ARG A 145 -7.84 25.62 1.64
C ARG A 145 -8.88 25.65 0.52
N GLN A 146 -9.10 24.53 -0.16
CA GLN A 146 -10.10 24.44 -1.21
C GLN A 146 -11.51 24.68 -0.68
N SER A 147 -11.85 24.06 0.44
CA SER A 147 -13.15 24.25 1.10
C SER A 147 -13.41 25.71 1.47
N VAL A 148 -12.41 26.39 2.04
CA VAL A 148 -12.51 27.82 2.37
C VAL A 148 -12.67 28.65 1.10
N PHE A 149 -11.92 28.38 0.05
CA PHE A 149 -12.00 29.08 -1.22
C PHE A 149 -13.40 28.93 -1.85
N ASP A 150 -13.94 27.72 -1.88
CA ASP A 150 -15.26 27.42 -2.43
C ASP A 150 -16.38 28.13 -1.63
N GLU A 151 -16.27 28.15 -0.30
CA GLU A 151 -17.21 28.88 0.57
C GLU A 151 -17.19 30.39 0.29
N PHE A 152 -16.02 30.98 0.10
CA PHE A 152 -15.91 32.41 -0.24
C PHE A 152 -16.39 32.71 -1.66
N SER A 153 -16.10 31.84 -2.61
CA SER A 153 -16.51 32.01 -4.02
C SER A 153 -18.04 32.02 -4.17
N THR A 154 -18.76 31.24 -3.37
CA THR A 154 -20.24 31.21 -3.37
C THR A 154 -20.87 32.44 -2.71
N LYS A 155 -20.13 33.15 -1.84
CA LYS A 155 -20.61 34.35 -1.16
C LYS A 155 -20.37 35.66 -1.92
N ILE A 156 -19.57 35.64 -2.98
CA ILE A 156 -19.22 36.82 -3.81
C ILE A 156 -20.07 36.90 -5.10
N GLY A 157 -20.90 35.88 -5.33
CA GLY A 157 -21.81 35.82 -6.49
C GLY A 157 -23.12 36.53 -6.28
#